data_7ca4b51d5afff3859a818eaa8d775377
#
_entry.id   7ca4b51d5afff3859a818eaa8d775377
#
_cell.length_a   1.000
_cell.length_b   1.000
_cell.length_c   1.000
_cell.angle_alpha   90.00
_cell.angle_beta   90.00
_cell.angle_gamma   90.00
#
_symmetry.space_group_name_H-M   'P 1'
#
loop_
_entity.id
_entity.type
_entity.pdbx_description
1 polymer ?
#
loop_
_entity_poly.entity_id
_entity_poly.type
_entity_poly.pdbx_seq_one_letter_code
_entity_poly.pdbx_strand_id
1 'polypeptide(L)'
;MYKEAILDAVSMHELPSKWHSDILKEAKNATKKKKASKFRQDLRTLPFITIDGEDAKDFDDAIYCIKNSDSFKLFVAIADVSFYVETGSKTDKEAQKRGTSIYFPEKVIPMLPEDLSNGICSLKPNEERCAMICEMSLSLDGKRGKYKFYSGLIKSKARLTYNQVE
;
A
#
# COMPACT_ATOMS: atom_id res chain seq x y z
N MET A 1 -7.52 30.06 -8.13
CA MET A 1 -8.89 29.54 -7.96
C MET A 1 -8.90 28.20 -7.22
N TYR A 2 -8.42 27.06 -7.77
CA TYR A 2 -8.46 25.77 -7.02
C TYR A 2 -7.65 25.77 -5.73
N LYS A 3 -6.44 26.35 -5.69
CA LYS A 3 -5.57 26.36 -4.50
C LYS A 3 -6.20 27.08 -3.31
N GLU A 4 -6.90 28.19 -3.56
CA GLU A 4 -7.59 28.94 -2.50
C GLU A 4 -8.76 28.13 -1.96
N ALA A 5 -9.60 27.57 -2.85
CA ALA A 5 -10.72 26.72 -2.44
C ALA A 5 -10.27 25.50 -1.61
N ILE A 6 -9.10 24.88 -1.94
CA ILE A 6 -8.53 23.80 -1.14
C ILE A 6 -8.09 24.30 0.23
N LEU A 7 -7.44 25.47 0.32
CA LEU A 7 -7.02 26.05 1.60
C LEU A 7 -8.23 26.40 2.47
N ASP A 8 -9.27 26.94 1.88
CA ASP A 8 -10.54 27.26 2.57
C ASP A 8 -11.21 25.98 3.10
N ALA A 9 -11.28 24.92 2.27
CA ALA A 9 -11.82 23.63 2.69
C ALA A 9 -10.99 23.00 3.84
N VAL A 10 -9.65 23.05 3.73
CA VAL A 10 -8.74 22.57 4.79
C VAL A 10 -8.96 23.31 6.08
N SER A 11 -9.15 24.64 6.03
CA SER A 11 -9.40 25.48 7.19
C SER A 11 -10.80 25.26 7.77
N MET A 12 -11.83 25.28 6.91
CA MET A 12 -13.23 25.12 7.31
C MET A 12 -13.50 23.78 8.00
N HIS A 13 -12.87 22.71 7.53
CA HIS A 13 -13.03 21.36 8.06
C HIS A 13 -11.92 20.96 9.05
N GLU A 14 -11.06 21.90 9.46
CA GLU A 14 -9.95 21.67 10.40
C GLU A 14 -9.09 20.44 10.03
N LEU A 15 -8.85 20.23 8.71
CA LEU A 15 -8.15 19.04 8.24
C LEU A 15 -6.68 19.06 8.66
N PRO A 16 -6.12 17.93 9.12
CA PRO A 16 -4.78 17.83 9.65
C PRO A 16 -3.70 17.86 8.54
N SER A 17 -3.45 19.04 7.98
CA SER A 17 -2.56 19.24 6.83
C SER A 17 -1.06 19.24 7.17
N LYS A 18 -0.70 19.26 8.45
CA LYS A 18 0.71 19.32 8.92
C LYS A 18 1.04 18.09 9.76
N TRP A 19 2.31 17.72 9.75
CA TRP A 19 2.88 16.65 10.58
C TRP A 19 3.70 17.23 11.74
N HIS A 20 3.57 16.63 12.92
CA HIS A 20 4.49 16.90 14.02
C HIS A 20 5.86 16.30 13.70
N SER A 21 6.94 17.01 14.05
CA SER A 21 8.32 16.61 13.72
C SER A 21 8.71 15.22 14.26
N ASP A 22 8.17 14.84 15.42
CA ASP A 22 8.43 13.52 16.02
C ASP A 22 7.83 12.37 15.21
N ILE A 23 6.64 12.59 14.59
CA ILE A 23 5.99 11.59 13.72
C ILE A 23 6.83 11.39 12.46
N LEU A 24 7.33 12.48 11.86
CA LEU A 24 8.22 12.40 10.70
C LEU A 24 9.54 11.67 11.04
N LYS A 25 10.11 11.92 12.22
CA LYS A 25 11.31 11.20 12.68
C LYS A 25 11.02 9.71 12.88
N GLU A 26 9.87 9.36 13.46
CA GLU A 26 9.45 7.98 13.68
C GLU A 26 9.25 7.26 12.34
N ALA A 27 8.53 7.87 11.40
CA ALA A 27 8.34 7.34 10.05
C ALA A 27 9.68 7.09 9.34
N LYS A 28 10.58 8.07 9.36
CA LYS A 28 11.92 7.95 8.77
C LYS A 28 12.75 6.83 9.40
N ASN A 29 12.63 6.61 10.71
CA ASN A 29 13.32 5.50 11.39
C ASN A 29 12.71 4.15 11.00
N ALA A 30 11.40 4.08 10.84
CA ALA A 30 10.70 2.86 10.42
C ALA A 30 11.19 2.37 9.04
N THR A 31 11.55 3.26 8.11
CA THR A 31 12.07 2.87 6.79
C THR A 31 13.39 2.10 6.85
N LYS A 32 14.12 2.17 7.97
CA LYS A 32 15.39 1.47 8.18
C LYS A 32 15.21 0.03 8.67
N LYS A 33 13.99 -0.40 9.00
CA LYS A 33 13.71 -1.78 9.43
C LYS A 33 14.11 -2.79 8.35
N LYS A 34 14.76 -3.89 8.77
CA LYS A 34 15.14 -4.97 7.86
C LYS A 34 13.89 -5.69 7.36
N LYS A 35 13.67 -5.69 6.05
CA LYS A 35 12.49 -6.29 5.39
C LYS A 35 12.47 -7.82 5.45
N ALA A 36 13.65 -8.45 5.32
CA ALA A 36 13.76 -9.90 5.37
C ALA A 36 13.64 -10.40 6.81
N SER A 37 12.69 -11.30 7.06
CA SER A 37 12.57 -12.03 8.30
C SER A 37 12.34 -13.52 8.02
N LYS A 38 12.74 -14.39 8.96
CA LYS A 38 12.50 -15.85 8.86
C LYS A 38 11.01 -16.21 8.77
N PHE A 39 10.12 -15.28 9.12
CA PHE A 39 8.66 -15.49 9.13
C PHE A 39 7.97 -15.03 7.85
N ARG A 40 8.71 -14.44 6.88
CA ARG A 40 8.14 -14.01 5.60
C ARG A 40 8.46 -15.01 4.51
N GLN A 41 7.44 -15.42 3.76
CA GLN A 41 7.64 -16.23 2.56
C GLN A 41 8.28 -15.38 1.47
N ASP A 42 9.34 -15.89 0.85
CA ASP A 42 9.98 -15.21 -0.28
C ASP A 42 9.18 -15.45 -1.57
N LEU A 43 8.58 -14.39 -2.08
CA LEU A 43 7.77 -14.38 -3.29
C LEU A 43 8.33 -13.42 -4.36
N ARG A 44 9.61 -13.01 -4.23
CA ARG A 44 10.23 -12.01 -5.13
C ARG A 44 10.37 -12.50 -6.58
N THR A 45 10.31 -13.80 -6.80
CA THR A 45 10.34 -14.40 -8.14
C THR A 45 8.99 -14.37 -8.85
N LEU A 46 7.89 -14.24 -8.11
CA LEU A 46 6.55 -14.14 -8.69
C LEU A 46 6.34 -12.77 -9.34
N PRO A 47 5.78 -12.71 -10.55
CA PRO A 47 5.62 -11.47 -11.29
C PRO A 47 4.37 -10.68 -10.85
N PHE A 48 4.36 -10.21 -9.62
CA PHE A 48 3.35 -9.27 -9.14
C PHE A 48 3.35 -7.99 -9.96
N ILE A 49 2.17 -7.43 -10.17
CA ILE A 49 1.96 -6.12 -10.81
C ILE A 49 1.03 -5.28 -9.94
N THR A 50 1.18 -3.96 -9.98
CA THR A 50 0.21 -3.00 -9.43
C THR A 50 -0.59 -2.39 -10.57
N ILE A 51 -1.88 -2.03 -10.33
CA ILE A 51 -2.78 -1.41 -11.30
C ILE A 51 -3.47 -0.24 -10.61
N ASP A 52 -3.12 0.98 -11.00
CA ASP A 52 -3.56 2.20 -10.33
C ASP A 52 -3.82 3.33 -11.33
N GLY A 53 -4.32 4.46 -10.84
CA GLY A 53 -4.43 5.69 -11.62
C GLY A 53 -3.05 6.23 -12.06
N GLU A 54 -3.01 7.03 -13.11
CA GLU A 54 -1.74 7.54 -13.69
C GLU A 54 -0.91 8.35 -12.67
N ASP A 55 -1.57 9.12 -11.82
CA ASP A 55 -0.94 10.00 -10.83
C ASP A 55 -0.66 9.34 -9.47
N ALA A 56 -1.06 8.07 -9.28
CA ALA A 56 -0.85 7.36 -8.04
C ALA A 56 0.64 7.16 -7.70
N LYS A 57 0.98 7.31 -6.42
CA LYS A 57 2.34 7.13 -5.87
C LYS A 57 2.38 6.11 -4.72
N ASP A 58 1.25 5.81 -4.16
CA ASP A 58 0.97 4.93 -3.04
C ASP A 58 0.30 3.65 -3.57
N PHE A 59 1.11 2.72 -4.05
CA PHE A 59 0.63 1.43 -4.55
C PHE A 59 0.41 0.49 -3.37
N ASP A 60 -0.83 0.39 -2.91
CA ASP A 60 -1.18 -0.35 -1.70
C ASP A 60 -1.39 -1.84 -1.95
N ASP A 61 -1.75 -2.23 -3.18
CA ASP A 61 -1.96 -3.61 -3.56
C ASP A 61 -1.21 -4.02 -4.83
N ALA A 62 -0.90 -5.30 -4.93
CA ALA A 62 -0.35 -5.92 -6.12
C ALA A 62 -0.97 -7.31 -6.29
N ILE A 63 -1.12 -7.73 -7.53
CA ILE A 63 -1.72 -9.02 -7.87
C ILE A 63 -0.78 -9.87 -8.71
N TYR A 64 -0.95 -11.19 -8.58
CA TYR A 64 -0.41 -12.19 -9.48
C TYR A 64 -1.41 -13.33 -9.62
N CYS A 65 -1.64 -13.78 -10.85
CA CYS A 65 -2.59 -14.87 -11.13
C CYS A 65 -1.96 -15.95 -12.01
N ILE A 66 -2.17 -17.20 -11.64
CA ILE A 66 -1.78 -18.38 -12.43
C ILE A 66 -3.05 -19.07 -12.90
N LYS A 67 -3.17 -19.31 -14.20
CA LYS A 67 -4.23 -20.15 -14.77
C LYS A 67 -3.74 -21.60 -14.80
N ASN A 68 -4.48 -22.49 -14.16
CA ASN A 68 -4.33 -23.95 -14.28
C ASN A 68 -5.39 -24.48 -15.28
N SER A 69 -5.43 -25.80 -15.49
CA SER A 69 -6.38 -26.44 -16.41
C SER A 69 -7.85 -26.17 -16.05
N ASP A 70 -8.19 -26.16 -14.76
CA ASP A 70 -9.54 -26.13 -14.22
C ASP A 70 -9.80 -25.02 -13.18
N SER A 71 -8.81 -24.18 -12.94
CA SER A 71 -8.86 -23.17 -11.88
C SER A 71 -7.86 -22.05 -12.09
N PHE A 72 -8.01 -20.98 -11.32
CA PHE A 72 -7.01 -19.95 -11.15
C PHE A 72 -6.43 -19.99 -9.73
N LYS A 73 -5.18 -19.67 -9.60
CA LYS A 73 -4.54 -19.35 -8.32
C LYS A 73 -4.21 -17.86 -8.30
N LEU A 74 -4.92 -17.10 -7.47
CA LEU A 74 -4.77 -15.67 -7.33
C LEU A 74 -3.98 -15.36 -6.05
N PHE A 75 -3.01 -14.49 -6.17
CA PHE A 75 -2.27 -13.89 -5.07
C PHE A 75 -2.58 -12.39 -5.05
N VAL A 76 -3.07 -11.92 -3.91
CA VAL A 76 -3.24 -10.49 -3.62
C VAL A 76 -2.25 -10.14 -2.54
N ALA A 77 -1.38 -9.18 -2.81
CA ALA A 77 -0.39 -8.66 -1.88
C ALA A 77 -0.82 -7.25 -1.46
N ILE A 78 -1.01 -7.03 -0.17
CA ILE A 78 -1.31 -5.72 0.40
C ILE A 78 -0.07 -5.22 1.15
N ALA A 79 0.29 -3.96 0.99
CA ALA A 79 1.40 -3.34 1.69
C ALA A 79 1.30 -3.59 3.21
N ASP A 80 2.35 -4.18 3.80
CA ASP A 80 2.36 -4.52 5.22
C ASP A 80 2.75 -3.29 6.06
N VAL A 81 1.82 -2.35 6.16
CA VAL A 81 1.98 -1.11 6.93
C VAL A 81 2.23 -1.43 8.40
N SER A 82 1.60 -2.46 8.96
CA SER A 82 1.72 -2.86 10.36
C SER A 82 3.13 -3.30 10.75
N PHE A 83 3.94 -3.71 9.79
CA PHE A 83 5.35 -4.00 10.02
C PHE A 83 6.16 -2.73 10.32
N TYR A 84 5.78 -1.61 9.75
CA TYR A 84 6.48 -0.33 9.90
C TYR A 84 5.89 0.54 11.00
N VAL A 85 4.57 0.57 11.13
CA VAL A 85 3.83 1.37 12.12
C VAL A 85 3.44 0.47 13.29
N GLU A 86 4.08 0.69 14.44
CA GLU A 86 3.83 -0.08 15.65
C GLU A 86 2.57 0.41 16.36
N THR A 87 1.76 -0.52 16.84
CA THR A 87 0.56 -0.21 17.61
C THR A 87 0.89 0.66 18.82
N GLY A 88 0.16 1.75 19.00
CA GLY A 88 0.35 2.72 20.08
C GLY A 88 1.48 3.73 19.86
N SER A 89 2.22 3.63 18.74
CA SER A 89 3.24 4.61 18.36
C SER A 89 2.62 5.99 18.07
N LYS A 90 3.46 7.03 17.95
CA LYS A 90 2.96 8.36 17.58
C LYS A 90 2.34 8.39 16.18
N THR A 91 2.94 7.66 15.25
CA THR A 91 2.43 7.51 13.88
C THR A 91 1.08 6.80 13.86
N ASP A 92 0.93 5.72 14.63
CA ASP A 92 -0.33 4.97 14.76
C ASP A 92 -1.45 5.85 15.33
N LYS A 93 -1.18 6.56 16.45
CA LYS A 93 -2.15 7.46 17.07
C LYS A 93 -2.58 8.60 16.15
N GLU A 94 -1.65 9.15 15.39
CA GLU A 94 -1.96 10.20 14.42
C GLU A 94 -2.77 9.65 13.23
N ALA A 95 -2.41 8.44 12.72
CA ALA A 95 -3.16 7.79 11.67
C ALA A 95 -4.61 7.49 12.09
N GLN A 96 -4.83 7.06 13.34
CA GLN A 96 -6.17 6.85 13.90
C GLN A 96 -6.98 8.15 13.94
N LYS A 97 -6.37 9.29 14.29
CA LYS A 97 -7.04 10.59 14.28
C LYS A 97 -7.41 11.03 12.88
N ARG A 98 -6.54 10.80 11.90
CA ARG A 98 -6.79 11.15 10.49
C ARG A 98 -7.86 10.24 9.87
N GLY A 99 -7.86 8.96 10.21
CA GLY A 99 -8.82 7.95 9.77
C GLY A 99 -8.69 7.54 8.30
N THR A 100 -8.30 8.46 7.41
CA THR A 100 -8.14 8.25 5.97
C THR A 100 -7.21 9.28 5.35
N SER A 101 -6.72 9.03 4.15
CA SER A 101 -6.14 10.06 3.30
C SER A 101 -7.25 10.88 2.64
N ILE A 102 -6.98 12.17 2.38
CA ILE A 102 -7.95 13.09 1.75
C ILE A 102 -7.35 13.56 0.43
N TYR A 103 -8.06 13.32 -0.65
CA TYR A 103 -7.62 13.62 -2.01
C TYR A 103 -8.35 14.85 -2.54
N PHE A 104 -7.60 15.90 -2.83
CA PHE A 104 -8.04 17.07 -3.58
C PHE A 104 -7.42 17.05 -4.99
N PRO A 105 -7.97 17.78 -5.96
CA PRO A 105 -7.25 18.05 -7.19
C PRO A 105 -5.87 18.64 -6.88
N GLU A 106 -4.80 18.03 -7.40
CA GLU A 106 -3.40 18.46 -7.22
C GLU A 106 -2.83 18.40 -5.78
N LYS A 107 -3.58 17.94 -4.77
CA LYS A 107 -3.10 17.86 -3.38
C LYS A 107 -3.68 16.68 -2.64
N VAL A 108 -2.82 15.98 -1.91
CA VAL A 108 -3.24 14.92 -0.98
C VAL A 108 -2.85 15.32 0.45
N ILE A 109 -3.76 15.07 1.41
CA ILE A 109 -3.44 15.07 2.84
C ILE A 109 -3.40 13.61 3.27
N PRO A 110 -2.23 12.99 3.36
CA PRO A 110 -2.14 11.56 3.58
C PRO A 110 -2.40 11.17 5.03
N MET A 111 -2.97 9.97 5.24
CA MET A 111 -3.17 9.37 6.56
C MET A 111 -1.85 9.02 7.24
N LEU A 112 -0.83 8.65 6.46
CA LEU A 112 0.53 8.32 6.93
C LEU A 112 1.55 9.28 6.32
N PRO A 113 2.69 9.56 6.99
CA PRO A 113 3.78 10.31 6.40
C PRO A 113 4.23 9.72 5.04
N GLU A 114 4.59 10.57 4.09
CA GLU A 114 4.96 10.16 2.73
C GLU A 114 6.16 9.19 2.67
N ASP A 115 7.10 9.27 3.63
CA ASP A 115 8.18 8.28 3.77
C ASP A 115 7.65 6.85 3.94
N LEU A 116 6.44 6.71 4.49
CA LEU A 116 5.73 5.43 4.61
C LEU A 116 4.82 5.20 3.41
N SER A 117 3.79 6.03 3.19
CA SER A 117 2.75 5.78 2.18
C SER A 117 3.32 5.73 0.77
N ASN A 118 4.01 6.79 0.33
CA ASN A 118 4.61 6.86 -1.00
C ASN A 118 6.01 6.22 -1.05
N GLY A 119 6.58 5.91 0.12
CA GLY A 119 7.93 5.39 0.30
C GLY A 119 8.00 3.88 0.45
N ILE A 120 8.29 3.45 1.70
CA ILE A 120 8.65 2.05 1.99
C ILE A 120 7.45 1.09 1.89
N CYS A 121 6.21 1.56 2.11
CA CYS A 121 5.00 0.74 2.00
C CYS A 121 4.55 0.59 0.54
N SER A 122 4.71 1.63 -0.30
CA SER A 122 4.28 1.57 -1.70
C SER A 122 4.96 0.44 -2.47
N LEU A 123 4.17 -0.44 -3.09
CA LEU A 123 4.62 -1.66 -3.79
C LEU A 123 5.26 -1.34 -5.16
N LYS A 124 6.23 -0.43 -5.17
CA LYS A 124 6.92 0.07 -6.36
C LYS A 124 7.59 -1.03 -7.17
N PRO A 125 7.60 -0.90 -8.52
CA PRO A 125 8.28 -1.84 -9.40
C PRO A 125 9.76 -1.99 -9.07
N ASN A 126 10.25 -3.23 -9.13
CA ASN A 126 11.65 -3.60 -8.93
C ASN A 126 12.22 -3.32 -7.53
N GLU A 127 11.38 -2.97 -6.56
CA GLU A 127 11.77 -2.80 -5.17
C GLU A 127 11.21 -3.90 -4.28
N GLU A 128 12.02 -4.36 -3.32
CA GLU A 128 11.55 -5.35 -2.33
C GLU A 128 10.60 -4.69 -1.34
N ARG A 129 9.45 -5.33 -1.10
CA ARG A 129 8.41 -4.83 -0.21
C ARG A 129 7.86 -5.93 0.67
N CYS A 130 7.64 -5.59 1.94
CA CYS A 130 6.88 -6.41 2.86
C CYS A 130 5.40 -6.31 2.51
N ALA A 131 4.74 -7.45 2.40
CA ALA A 131 3.32 -7.51 2.09
C ALA A 131 2.62 -8.58 2.94
N MET A 132 1.34 -8.35 3.22
CA MET A 132 0.39 -9.37 3.66
C MET A 132 -0.19 -10.00 2.40
N ILE A 133 -0.07 -11.31 2.29
CA ILE A 133 -0.50 -12.07 1.12
C ILE A 133 -1.82 -12.78 1.43
N CYS A 134 -2.78 -12.63 0.52
CA CYS A 134 -3.92 -13.54 0.41
C CYS A 134 -3.72 -14.41 -0.83
N GLU A 135 -3.46 -15.70 -0.63
CA GLU A 135 -3.39 -16.70 -1.70
C GLU A 135 -4.71 -17.45 -1.74
N MET A 136 -5.38 -17.49 -2.89
CA MET A 136 -6.67 -18.14 -3.04
C MET A 136 -6.79 -18.91 -4.36
N SER A 137 -7.63 -19.94 -4.34
CA SER A 137 -8.06 -20.64 -5.56
C SER A 137 -9.40 -20.07 -6.04
N LEU A 138 -9.56 -19.94 -7.35
CA LEU A 138 -10.81 -19.57 -7.99
C LEU A 138 -11.13 -20.63 -9.06
N SER A 139 -12.39 -21.05 -9.14
CA SER A 139 -12.87 -21.89 -10.25
C SER A 139 -12.95 -21.06 -11.54
N LEU A 140 -13.11 -21.71 -12.70
CA LEU A 140 -13.23 -21.00 -13.98
C LEU A 140 -14.46 -20.09 -14.06
N ASP A 141 -15.51 -20.37 -13.27
CA ASP A 141 -16.71 -19.53 -13.13
C ASP A 141 -16.57 -18.44 -12.03
N GLY A 142 -15.34 -18.23 -11.52
CA GLY A 142 -15.03 -17.16 -10.57
C GLY A 142 -15.38 -17.43 -9.10
N LYS A 143 -15.84 -18.64 -8.75
CA LYS A 143 -16.15 -18.96 -7.35
C LYS A 143 -14.88 -19.16 -6.54
N ARG A 144 -14.82 -18.46 -5.37
CA ARG A 144 -13.71 -18.58 -4.44
C ARG A 144 -13.71 -19.94 -3.74
N GLY A 145 -12.56 -20.62 -3.82
CA GLY A 145 -12.27 -21.86 -3.11
C GLY A 145 -11.48 -21.63 -1.82
N LYS A 146 -10.48 -22.48 -1.58
CA LYS A 146 -9.60 -22.37 -0.41
C LYS A 146 -8.74 -21.11 -0.49
N TYR A 147 -8.47 -20.50 0.68
CA TYR A 147 -7.59 -19.34 0.79
C TYR A 147 -6.73 -19.41 2.06
N LYS A 148 -5.63 -18.68 2.08
CA LYS A 148 -4.76 -18.51 3.25
C LYS A 148 -4.14 -17.13 3.26
N PHE A 149 -3.82 -16.65 4.49
CA PHE A 149 -3.09 -15.39 4.70
C PHE A 149 -1.72 -15.67 5.30
N TYR A 150 -0.72 -14.93 4.88
CA TYR A 150 0.63 -14.99 5.42
C TYR A 150 1.44 -13.76 5.05
N SER A 151 2.49 -13.48 5.84
CA SER A 151 3.44 -12.41 5.55
C SER A 151 4.39 -12.83 4.42
N GLY A 152 4.55 -11.98 3.41
CA GLY A 152 5.43 -12.20 2.27
C GLY A 152 6.45 -11.09 2.07
N LEU A 153 7.48 -11.40 1.30
CA LEU A 153 8.41 -10.45 0.69
C LEU A 153 8.22 -10.53 -0.81
N ILE A 154 7.80 -9.46 -1.44
CA ILE A 154 7.54 -9.39 -2.88
C ILE A 154 8.49 -8.41 -3.57
N LYS A 155 8.56 -8.50 -4.89
CA LYS A 155 9.21 -7.53 -5.77
C LYS A 155 8.33 -7.36 -7.01
N SER A 156 7.48 -6.34 -7.02
CA SER A 156 6.60 -6.04 -8.15
C SER A 156 7.41 -5.88 -9.44
N LYS A 157 6.91 -6.39 -10.53
CA LYS A 157 7.59 -6.36 -11.84
C LYS A 157 7.19 -5.16 -12.68
N ALA A 158 5.96 -4.69 -12.53
CA ALA A 158 5.45 -3.56 -13.29
C ALA A 158 4.40 -2.79 -12.49
N ARG A 159 4.33 -1.50 -12.76
CA ARG A 159 3.19 -0.66 -12.43
C ARG A 159 2.42 -0.44 -13.72
N LEU A 160 1.17 -0.84 -13.75
CA LEU A 160 0.24 -0.61 -14.84
C LEU A 160 -0.78 0.47 -14.43
N THR A 161 -1.40 1.08 -15.43
CA THR A 161 -2.53 1.98 -15.22
C THR A 161 -3.82 1.30 -15.64
N TYR A 162 -4.97 1.78 -15.14
CA TYR A 162 -6.27 1.26 -15.56
C TYR A 162 -6.43 1.29 -17.08
N ASN A 163 -5.99 2.38 -17.73
CA ASN A 163 -6.04 2.53 -19.19
C ASN A 163 -5.16 1.53 -19.97
N GLN A 164 -4.15 0.95 -19.31
CA GLN A 164 -3.25 -0.03 -19.95
C GLN A 164 -3.78 -1.46 -19.86
N VAL A 165 -4.72 -1.73 -18.97
CA VAL A 165 -5.26 -3.08 -18.72
C VAL A 165 -6.68 -3.26 -19.25
N GLU A 166 -7.35 -2.18 -19.67
CA GLU A 166 -8.59 -2.21 -20.46
C GLU A 166 -8.30 -2.69 -21.88
#